data_bd0e5075d9ab569f1af712071c85c1be
#
_entry.id   bd0e5075d9ab569f1af712071c85c1be
#
_cell.length_a   1.000
_cell.length_b   1.000
_cell.length_c   1.000
_cell.angle_alpha   90.00
_cell.angle_beta   90.00
_cell.angle_gamma   90.00
#
_symmetry.space_group_name_H-M   'P 1'
#
loop_
_entity.id
_entity.type
_entity.pdbx_description
1 polymer ?
#
loop_
_entity_poly.entity_id
_entity_poly.type
_entity_poly.pdbx_seq_one_letter_code
_entity_poly.pdbx_strand_id
1 'polypeptide(L)'
;MTRKADGDEARVVATLGGAVRDARRRLGLSVQALAEKAGVSFGLVSQLERGMGNPSLQSIHRLAGALGIPPAQLLEEPPGELTVIAAGQGHRMPPIADIPAEQQSVRELLTPRGESMLQLIRSTLPPGFTNEHRPFRHIGTETVTVETGVLVVAQGGRRVVLQAGDTVTYGCSEAHWWANGHDAQTVVLGAVTPFER
;
A
#
# COMPACT_ATOMS: atom_id res chain seq x y z
N MET A 1 -14.59 -28.59 -5.67
CA MET A 1 -14.20 -27.23 -5.26
C MET A 1 -13.11 -27.18 -4.18
N THR A 2 -12.77 -28.24 -3.49
CA THR A 2 -11.82 -28.32 -2.36
C THR A 2 -10.34 -28.16 -2.75
N ARG A 3 -9.90 -28.66 -3.89
CA ARG A 3 -8.48 -28.72 -4.31
C ARG A 3 -7.80 -27.36 -4.58
N LYS A 4 -8.55 -26.31 -4.93
CA LYS A 4 -8.01 -24.96 -5.19
C LYS A 4 -7.78 -24.19 -3.89
N ALA A 5 -8.65 -24.37 -2.90
CA ALA A 5 -8.53 -23.76 -1.58
C ALA A 5 -7.31 -24.29 -0.80
N ASP A 6 -7.02 -25.59 -0.90
CA ASP A 6 -5.87 -26.21 -0.23
C ASP A 6 -4.53 -25.69 -0.78
N GLY A 7 -4.47 -25.40 -2.09
CA GLY A 7 -3.28 -24.82 -2.74
C GLY A 7 -3.03 -23.37 -2.34
N ASP A 8 -4.07 -22.58 -2.19
CA ASP A 8 -3.96 -21.16 -1.80
C ASP A 8 -3.55 -21.04 -0.32
N GLU A 9 -4.09 -21.89 0.55
CA GLU A 9 -3.71 -21.94 1.97
C GLU A 9 -2.23 -22.32 2.15
N ALA A 10 -1.78 -23.37 1.45
CA ALA A 10 -0.38 -23.78 1.49
C ALA A 10 0.58 -22.67 0.99
N ARG A 11 0.18 -21.91 -0.03
CA ARG A 11 0.96 -20.79 -0.53
C ARG A 11 1.06 -19.67 0.51
N VAL A 12 -0.03 -19.29 1.15
CA VAL A 12 -0.05 -18.27 2.20
C VAL A 12 0.87 -18.67 3.36
N VAL A 13 0.82 -19.93 3.81
CA VAL A 13 1.67 -20.42 4.89
C VAL A 13 3.14 -20.42 4.48
N ALA A 14 3.46 -20.77 3.24
CA ALA A 14 4.83 -20.74 2.73
C ALA A 14 5.38 -19.30 2.66
N THR A 15 4.59 -18.34 2.18
CA THR A 15 4.92 -16.91 2.15
C THR A 15 5.20 -16.38 3.55
N LEU A 16 4.27 -16.63 4.48
CA LEU A 16 4.42 -16.24 5.88
C LEU A 16 5.68 -16.86 6.52
N GLY A 17 5.93 -18.14 6.29
CA GLY A 17 7.12 -18.81 6.82
C GLY A 17 8.42 -18.28 6.25
N GLY A 18 8.45 -17.95 4.97
CA GLY A 18 9.57 -17.29 4.31
C GLY A 18 9.85 -15.91 4.91
N ALA A 19 8.83 -15.07 5.04
CA ALA A 19 8.93 -13.74 5.62
C ALA A 19 9.44 -13.76 7.07
N VAL A 20 8.91 -14.68 7.90
CA VAL A 20 9.39 -14.87 9.28
C VAL A 20 10.86 -15.27 9.30
N ARG A 21 11.28 -16.25 8.50
CA ARG A 21 12.67 -16.70 8.40
C ARG A 21 13.60 -15.58 7.98
N ASP A 22 13.24 -14.81 6.97
CA ASP A 22 14.08 -13.74 6.43
C ASP A 22 14.21 -12.58 7.43
N ALA A 23 13.10 -12.17 8.07
CA ALA A 23 13.14 -11.17 9.12
C ALA A 23 13.98 -11.61 10.33
N ARG A 24 13.82 -12.86 10.77
CA ARG A 24 14.61 -13.45 11.86
C ARG A 24 16.12 -13.44 11.53
N ARG A 25 16.48 -13.85 10.30
CA ARG A 25 17.89 -13.88 9.86
C ARG A 25 18.48 -12.48 9.78
N ARG A 26 17.74 -11.50 9.29
CA ARG A 26 18.19 -10.08 9.30
C ARG A 26 18.49 -9.56 10.70
N LEU A 27 17.77 -10.05 11.71
CA LEU A 27 18.00 -9.70 13.12
C LEU A 27 19.07 -10.59 13.80
N GLY A 28 19.67 -11.55 13.10
CA GLY A 28 20.66 -12.46 13.67
C GLY A 28 20.11 -13.42 14.73
N LEU A 29 18.78 -13.63 14.78
CA LEU A 29 18.14 -14.47 15.78
C LEU A 29 18.16 -15.96 15.37
N SER A 30 18.38 -16.85 16.36
CA SER A 30 18.09 -18.28 16.19
C SER A 30 16.57 -18.52 16.20
N VAL A 31 16.11 -19.68 15.71
CA VAL A 31 14.70 -20.10 15.80
C VAL A 31 14.24 -20.12 17.27
N GLN A 32 15.09 -20.63 18.15
CA GLN A 32 14.82 -20.68 19.58
C GLN A 32 14.66 -19.25 20.17
N ALA A 33 15.58 -18.34 19.86
CA ALA A 33 15.53 -16.96 20.36
C ALA A 33 14.28 -16.21 19.85
N LEU A 34 13.86 -16.42 18.61
CA LEU A 34 12.62 -15.84 18.10
C LEU A 34 11.40 -16.43 18.81
N ALA A 35 11.36 -17.74 19.02
CA ALA A 35 10.25 -18.40 19.72
C ALA A 35 10.09 -17.85 21.15
N GLU A 36 11.18 -17.74 21.91
CA GLU A 36 11.20 -17.16 23.24
C GLU A 36 10.75 -15.68 23.24
N LYS A 37 11.32 -14.87 22.35
CA LYS A 37 10.99 -13.44 22.24
C LYS A 37 9.52 -13.21 21.88
N ALA A 38 8.95 -14.09 21.02
CA ALA A 38 7.56 -14.00 20.57
C ALA A 38 6.58 -14.68 21.57
N GLY A 39 7.06 -15.43 22.56
CA GLY A 39 6.21 -16.21 23.46
C GLY A 39 5.43 -17.31 22.74
N VAL A 40 6.04 -17.94 21.73
CA VAL A 40 5.48 -19.08 20.99
C VAL A 40 6.40 -20.31 21.10
N SER A 41 5.91 -21.49 20.69
CA SER A 41 6.74 -22.69 20.77
C SER A 41 7.81 -22.69 19.65
N PHE A 42 8.97 -23.30 19.95
CA PHE A 42 10.01 -23.60 18.94
C PHE A 42 9.44 -24.38 17.76
N GLY A 43 8.60 -25.37 18.03
CA GLY A 43 7.96 -26.21 17.01
C GLY A 43 7.12 -25.39 16.03
N LEU A 44 6.38 -24.38 16.53
CA LEU A 44 5.59 -23.48 15.68
C LEU A 44 6.49 -22.70 14.72
N VAL A 45 7.54 -22.06 15.22
CA VAL A 45 8.46 -21.27 14.37
C VAL A 45 9.15 -22.17 13.36
N SER A 46 9.65 -23.33 13.81
CA SER A 46 10.35 -24.28 12.95
C SER A 46 9.47 -24.86 11.84
N GLN A 47 8.20 -25.20 12.13
CA GLN A 47 7.26 -25.67 11.13
C GLN A 47 6.86 -24.57 10.16
N LEU A 48 6.57 -23.38 10.68
CA LEU A 48 6.20 -22.23 9.88
C LEU A 48 7.29 -21.86 8.87
N GLU A 49 8.55 -21.80 9.30
CA GLU A 49 9.69 -21.49 8.41
C GLU A 49 9.92 -22.57 7.32
N ARG A 50 9.32 -23.73 7.46
CA ARG A 50 9.30 -24.79 6.43
C ARG A 50 8.05 -24.74 5.56
N GLY A 51 7.22 -23.72 5.69
CA GLY A 51 5.96 -23.57 4.98
C GLY A 51 4.87 -24.55 5.46
N MET A 52 4.96 -24.97 6.71
CA MET A 52 4.03 -25.93 7.29
C MET A 52 3.33 -25.36 8.53
N GLY A 53 2.17 -25.90 8.85
CA GLY A 53 1.40 -25.52 10.03
C GLY A 53 0.30 -24.52 9.71
N ASN A 54 -0.47 -24.18 10.74
CA ASN A 54 -1.57 -23.21 10.67
C ASN A 54 -1.49 -22.32 11.91
N PRO A 55 -0.68 -21.24 11.87
CA PRO A 55 -0.53 -20.32 13.00
C PRO A 55 -1.83 -19.55 13.24
N SER A 56 -2.21 -19.40 14.52
CA SER A 56 -3.31 -18.52 14.88
C SER A 56 -2.96 -17.05 14.58
N LEU A 57 -3.96 -16.22 14.36
CA LEU A 57 -3.79 -14.78 14.19
C LEU A 57 -2.98 -14.17 15.35
N GLN A 58 -3.21 -14.65 16.58
CA GLN A 58 -2.45 -14.22 17.75
C GLN A 58 -0.96 -14.58 17.65
N SER A 59 -0.65 -15.78 17.11
CA SER A 59 0.75 -16.18 16.88
C SER A 59 1.44 -15.29 15.83
N ILE A 60 0.73 -14.95 14.77
CA ILE A 60 1.23 -14.02 13.74
C ILE A 60 1.53 -12.65 14.36
N HIS A 61 0.62 -12.10 15.17
CA HIS A 61 0.85 -10.82 15.86
C HIS A 61 2.05 -10.85 16.81
N ARG A 62 2.23 -11.93 17.57
CA ARG A 62 3.37 -12.11 18.46
C ARG A 62 4.70 -12.18 17.71
N LEU A 63 4.73 -12.97 16.62
CA LEU A 63 5.91 -13.05 15.75
C LEU A 63 6.26 -11.70 15.13
N ALA A 64 5.28 -10.99 14.59
CA ALA A 64 5.45 -9.66 14.01
C ALA A 64 6.00 -8.67 15.03
N GLY A 65 5.45 -8.64 16.25
CA GLY A 65 5.94 -7.81 17.35
C GLY A 65 7.37 -8.15 17.75
N ALA A 66 7.72 -9.44 17.85
CA ALA A 66 9.09 -9.87 18.15
C ALA A 66 10.10 -9.51 17.05
N LEU A 67 9.65 -9.49 15.81
CA LEU A 67 10.46 -9.12 14.64
C LEU A 67 10.51 -7.61 14.38
N GLY A 68 9.65 -6.82 15.05
CA GLY A 68 9.58 -5.35 14.90
C GLY A 68 9.00 -4.92 13.55
N ILE A 69 8.11 -5.72 12.96
CA ILE A 69 7.47 -5.42 11.66
C ILE A 69 5.94 -5.50 11.78
N PRO A 70 5.18 -4.78 10.95
CA PRO A 70 3.73 -4.93 10.90
C PRO A 70 3.31 -6.34 10.52
N PRO A 71 2.25 -6.92 11.15
CA PRO A 71 1.76 -8.27 10.80
C PRO A 71 1.42 -8.46 9.32
N ALA A 72 0.94 -7.40 8.66
CA ALA A 72 0.64 -7.41 7.23
C ALA A 72 1.87 -7.77 6.38
N GLN A 73 3.05 -7.24 6.73
CA GLN A 73 4.30 -7.55 6.00
C GLN A 73 4.73 -9.01 6.06
N LEU A 74 4.26 -9.76 7.05
CA LEU A 74 4.51 -11.20 7.11
C LEU A 74 3.66 -11.99 6.10
N LEU A 75 2.57 -11.39 5.61
CA LEU A 75 1.63 -12.01 4.68
C LEU A 75 1.83 -11.53 3.24
N GLU A 76 2.69 -10.53 3.04
CA GLU A 76 3.04 -10.01 1.72
C GLU A 76 3.98 -10.98 1.00
N GLU A 77 3.69 -11.27 -0.25
CA GLU A 77 4.67 -11.92 -1.12
C GLU A 77 5.86 -10.94 -1.30
N PRO A 78 7.10 -11.43 -1.19
CA PRO A 78 8.26 -10.58 -1.48
C PRO A 78 8.10 -10.01 -2.89
N PRO A 79 8.49 -8.74 -3.12
CA PRO A 79 8.48 -8.19 -4.48
C PRO A 79 9.24 -9.14 -5.39
N GLY A 80 8.63 -9.48 -6.54
CA GLY A 80 9.22 -10.35 -7.55
C GLY A 80 10.54 -9.79 -8.12
N GLU A 81 10.88 -10.17 -9.33
CA GLU A 81 12.04 -9.63 -10.04
C GLU A 81 11.97 -8.11 -10.16
N LEU A 82 13.15 -7.46 -10.26
CA LEU A 82 13.25 -6.01 -10.47
C LEU A 82 12.39 -5.60 -11.67
N THR A 83 11.37 -4.78 -11.41
CA THR A 83 10.46 -4.28 -12.45
C THR A 83 10.73 -2.79 -12.67
N VAL A 84 10.96 -2.42 -13.93
CA VAL A 84 11.16 -1.04 -14.35
C VAL A 84 9.94 -0.57 -15.12
N ILE A 85 9.31 0.52 -14.69
CA ILE A 85 8.32 1.25 -15.47
C ILE A 85 9.02 2.49 -16.01
N ALA A 86 9.30 2.51 -17.32
CA ALA A 86 9.98 3.64 -17.95
C ALA A 86 9.09 4.90 -17.94
N ALA A 87 9.72 6.07 -18.02
CA ALA A 87 9.01 7.35 -18.07
C ALA A 87 7.96 7.35 -19.19
N GLY A 88 6.73 7.75 -18.86
CA GLY A 88 5.59 7.76 -19.80
C GLY A 88 4.99 6.38 -20.11
N GLN A 89 5.46 5.31 -19.47
CA GLN A 89 4.93 3.95 -19.62
C GLN A 89 4.07 3.53 -18.42
N GLY A 90 3.75 4.44 -17.53
CA GLY A 90 2.83 4.23 -16.42
C GLY A 90 1.45 3.81 -16.94
N HIS A 91 0.80 2.90 -16.19
CA HIS A 91 -0.53 2.48 -16.59
C HIS A 91 -1.55 3.59 -16.33
N ARG A 92 -2.25 4.06 -17.37
CA ARG A 92 -3.33 5.04 -17.20
C ARG A 92 -4.50 4.43 -16.45
N MET A 93 -4.87 5.08 -15.36
CA MET A 93 -6.04 4.71 -14.58
C MET A 93 -7.33 5.21 -15.27
N PRO A 94 -8.48 4.56 -15.01
CA PRO A 94 -9.76 5.03 -15.53
C PRO A 94 -10.06 6.48 -15.14
N PRO A 95 -10.80 7.21 -15.97
CA PRO A 95 -11.27 8.55 -15.61
C PRO A 95 -12.14 8.51 -14.35
N ILE A 96 -12.16 9.61 -13.61
CA ILE A 96 -13.05 9.77 -12.47
C ILE A 96 -14.46 10.04 -13.03
N ALA A 97 -15.43 9.24 -12.61
CA ALA A 97 -16.80 9.42 -13.08
C ALA A 97 -17.36 10.79 -12.66
N ASP A 98 -18.31 11.31 -13.44
CA ASP A 98 -19.01 12.57 -13.21
C ASP A 98 -18.14 13.84 -13.21
N ILE A 99 -16.89 13.73 -13.71
CA ILE A 99 -16.04 14.90 -14.00
C ILE A 99 -16.07 15.14 -15.52
N PRO A 100 -16.30 16.38 -15.99
CA PRO A 100 -16.24 16.73 -17.41
C PRO A 100 -14.90 16.37 -18.06
N ALA A 101 -14.91 15.97 -19.33
CA ALA A 101 -13.71 15.48 -20.01
C ALA A 101 -12.55 16.49 -19.99
N GLU A 102 -12.85 17.78 -20.11
CA GLU A 102 -11.89 18.87 -20.08
C GLU A 102 -11.28 19.11 -18.69
N GLN A 103 -11.93 18.63 -17.65
CA GLN A 103 -11.49 18.73 -16.25
C GLN A 103 -10.96 17.37 -15.71
N GLN A 104 -10.88 16.34 -16.54
CA GLN A 104 -10.38 15.03 -16.11
C GLN A 104 -8.90 15.10 -15.73
N SER A 105 -8.55 14.54 -14.59
CA SER A 105 -7.16 14.28 -14.25
C SER A 105 -6.60 13.12 -15.07
N VAL A 106 -5.34 13.21 -15.45
CA VAL A 106 -4.59 12.06 -15.97
C VAL A 106 -3.87 11.42 -14.80
N ARG A 107 -4.20 10.16 -14.49
CA ARG A 107 -3.57 9.40 -13.41
C ARG A 107 -2.81 8.21 -13.97
N GLU A 108 -1.56 8.09 -13.60
CA GLU A 108 -0.66 7.04 -14.05
C GLU A 108 -0.15 6.24 -12.86
N LEU A 109 -0.43 4.94 -12.86
CA LEU A 109 0.12 4.00 -11.88
C LEU A 109 1.56 3.69 -12.26
N LEU A 110 2.49 3.97 -11.34
CA LEU A 110 3.94 3.81 -11.50
C LEU A 110 4.50 2.57 -10.79
N THR A 111 3.65 1.75 -10.21
CA THR A 111 3.98 0.44 -9.63
C THR A 111 3.37 -0.67 -10.48
N PRO A 112 3.92 -1.90 -10.43
CA PRO A 112 3.33 -3.04 -11.11
C PRO A 112 1.88 -3.27 -10.71
N ARG A 113 1.07 -3.73 -11.67
CA ARG A 113 -0.34 -4.04 -11.42
C ARG A 113 -0.47 -5.30 -10.56
N GLY A 114 -1.33 -5.25 -9.59
CA GLY A 114 -2.00 -6.42 -9.02
C GLY A 114 -1.34 -7.07 -7.81
N GLU A 115 -0.08 -6.83 -7.51
CA GLU A 115 0.64 -7.56 -6.45
C GLU A 115 1.26 -6.68 -5.37
N SER A 116 1.23 -5.36 -5.54
CA SER A 116 1.83 -4.43 -4.57
C SER A 116 0.78 -3.89 -3.60
N MET A 117 1.06 -4.00 -2.31
CA MET A 117 0.30 -3.30 -1.27
C MET A 117 0.52 -1.77 -1.32
N LEU A 118 1.56 -1.32 -1.99
CA LEU A 118 1.87 0.08 -2.26
C LEU A 118 1.55 0.40 -3.71
N GLN A 119 0.78 1.45 -3.94
CA GLN A 119 0.62 2.04 -5.26
C GLN A 119 1.24 3.43 -5.29
N LEU A 120 2.09 3.67 -6.28
CA LEU A 120 2.64 4.98 -6.58
C LEU A 120 1.90 5.52 -7.81
N ILE A 121 1.25 6.67 -7.65
CA ILE A 121 0.38 7.25 -8.67
C ILE A 121 0.84 8.69 -8.93
N ARG A 122 1.18 9.00 -10.18
CA ARG A 122 1.34 10.37 -10.63
C ARG A 122 0.02 10.87 -11.18
N SER A 123 -0.45 12.01 -10.68
CA SER A 123 -1.69 12.64 -11.12
C SER A 123 -1.41 14.02 -11.68
N THR A 124 -1.86 14.27 -12.91
CA THR A 124 -1.84 15.56 -13.56
C THR A 124 -3.26 16.13 -13.55
N LEU A 125 -3.43 17.24 -12.85
CA LEU A 125 -4.71 17.90 -12.61
C LEU A 125 -4.79 19.14 -13.49
N PRO A 126 -5.73 19.22 -14.46
CA PRO A 126 -5.90 20.42 -15.28
C PRO A 126 -6.44 21.60 -14.44
N PRO A 127 -6.38 22.84 -14.96
CA PRO A 127 -7.08 23.97 -14.34
C PRO A 127 -8.57 23.66 -14.13
N GLY A 128 -9.11 24.07 -12.99
CA GLY A 128 -10.51 23.85 -12.63
C GLY A 128 -10.85 22.41 -12.21
N PHE A 129 -9.88 21.49 -12.14
CA PHE A 129 -10.12 20.15 -11.61
C PHE A 129 -10.60 20.21 -10.16
N THR A 130 -11.67 19.48 -9.88
CA THR A 130 -12.10 19.14 -8.53
C THR A 130 -12.93 17.86 -8.55
N ASN A 131 -12.80 17.04 -7.51
CA ASN A 131 -13.70 15.91 -7.26
C ASN A 131 -14.48 16.07 -5.94
N GLU A 132 -14.71 17.31 -5.51
CA GLU A 132 -15.44 17.62 -4.27
C GLU A 132 -16.86 17.01 -4.24
N HIS A 133 -17.55 17.00 -5.37
CA HIS A 133 -18.87 16.37 -5.50
C HIS A 133 -18.85 14.84 -5.50
N ARG A 134 -17.67 14.23 -5.67
CA ARG A 134 -17.44 12.79 -5.63
C ARG A 134 -16.13 12.47 -4.88
N PRO A 135 -16.10 12.67 -3.56
CA PRO A 135 -14.90 12.42 -2.76
C PRO A 135 -14.42 10.98 -2.86
N PHE A 136 -13.13 10.80 -2.80
CA PHE A 136 -12.52 9.48 -2.64
C PHE A 136 -12.78 8.97 -1.22
N ARG A 137 -12.94 7.66 -1.11
CA ARG A 137 -13.01 6.96 0.17
C ARG A 137 -12.58 5.51 -0.04
N HIS A 138 -11.54 5.09 0.68
CA HIS A 138 -11.02 3.72 0.65
C HIS A 138 -10.28 3.41 1.95
N ILE A 139 -9.89 2.16 2.18
CA ILE A 139 -9.03 1.84 3.33
C ILE A 139 -7.60 2.30 3.08
N GLY A 140 -6.82 2.46 4.16
CA GLY A 140 -5.39 2.72 4.11
C GLY A 140 -5.01 4.16 4.36
N THR A 141 -3.79 4.46 3.97
CA THR A 141 -3.15 5.77 4.11
C THR A 141 -2.64 6.24 2.76
N GLU A 142 -2.83 7.51 2.48
CA GLU A 142 -2.27 8.17 1.32
C GLU A 142 -1.31 9.27 1.74
N THR A 143 -0.16 9.32 1.07
CA THR A 143 0.81 10.40 1.17
C THR A 143 0.96 11.04 -0.20
N VAL A 144 0.77 12.35 -0.30
CA VAL A 144 0.81 13.09 -1.56
C VAL A 144 1.80 14.23 -1.47
N THR A 145 2.69 14.30 -2.45
CA THR A 145 3.65 15.41 -2.64
C THR A 145 3.30 16.17 -3.91
N VAL A 146 3.30 17.49 -3.83
CA VAL A 146 3.12 18.36 -5.01
C VAL A 146 4.45 18.48 -5.75
N GLU A 147 4.52 18.01 -6.99
CA GLU A 147 5.71 18.19 -7.85
C GLU A 147 5.72 19.59 -8.48
N THR A 148 4.56 20.05 -8.99
CA THR A 148 4.39 21.40 -9.57
C THR A 148 2.96 21.89 -9.35
N GLY A 149 2.77 23.20 -9.30
CA GLY A 149 1.46 23.84 -9.14
C GLY A 149 1.00 23.94 -7.69
N VAL A 150 -0.30 23.91 -7.48
CA VAL A 150 -0.95 24.08 -6.17
C VAL A 150 -2.05 23.02 -6.01
N LEU A 151 -1.98 22.21 -4.98
CA LEU A 151 -3.00 21.23 -4.65
C LEU A 151 -3.82 21.68 -3.44
N VAL A 152 -5.14 21.64 -3.57
CA VAL A 152 -6.05 21.71 -2.44
C VAL A 152 -6.45 20.29 -2.05
N VAL A 153 -6.29 19.94 -0.78
CA VAL A 153 -6.76 18.67 -0.20
C VAL A 153 -7.74 18.98 0.90
N ALA A 154 -8.89 18.31 0.87
CA ALA A 154 -9.87 18.40 1.94
C ALA A 154 -10.24 16.99 2.45
N GLN A 155 -10.38 16.86 3.76
CA GLN A 155 -10.81 15.66 4.44
C GLN A 155 -11.66 16.05 5.65
N GLY A 156 -12.87 15.53 5.74
CA GLY A 156 -13.83 15.96 6.75
C GLY A 156 -14.01 17.48 6.74
N GLY A 157 -13.90 18.11 7.89
CA GLY A 157 -13.99 19.58 8.01
C GLY A 157 -12.67 20.32 7.79
N ARG A 158 -11.59 19.65 7.41
CA ARG A 158 -10.26 20.23 7.21
C ARG A 158 -9.97 20.45 5.74
N ARG A 159 -9.38 21.60 5.42
CA ARG A 159 -8.90 21.93 4.08
C ARG A 159 -7.49 22.50 4.19
N VAL A 160 -6.58 22.02 3.37
CA VAL A 160 -5.19 22.50 3.26
C VAL A 160 -4.87 22.85 1.81
N VAL A 161 -4.01 23.84 1.64
CA VAL A 161 -3.48 24.27 0.34
C VAL A 161 -1.99 23.98 0.36
N LEU A 162 -1.52 23.20 -0.60
CA LEU A 162 -0.15 22.73 -0.71
C LEU A 162 0.51 23.35 -1.94
N GLN A 163 1.71 23.88 -1.74
CA GLN A 163 2.58 24.41 -2.80
C GLN A 163 3.53 23.31 -3.30
N ALA A 164 4.19 23.55 -4.43
CA ALA A 164 5.23 22.66 -4.93
C ALA A 164 6.29 22.38 -3.85
N GLY A 165 6.58 21.10 -3.60
CA GLY A 165 7.46 20.61 -2.55
C GLY A 165 6.74 20.23 -1.25
N ASP A 166 5.52 20.69 -1.00
CA ASP A 166 4.76 20.33 0.18
C ASP A 166 4.24 18.88 0.09
N THR A 167 4.09 18.26 1.26
CA THR A 167 3.61 16.90 1.39
C THR A 167 2.54 16.82 2.47
N VAL A 168 1.48 16.03 2.20
CA VAL A 168 0.43 15.73 3.16
C VAL A 168 0.26 14.21 3.28
N THR A 169 -0.05 13.74 4.49
CA THR A 169 -0.41 12.34 4.77
C THR A 169 -1.73 12.29 5.53
N TYR A 170 -2.63 11.41 5.10
CA TYR A 170 -3.94 11.21 5.72
C TYR A 170 -4.45 9.79 5.58
N GLY A 171 -5.34 9.38 6.51
CA GLY A 171 -6.05 8.11 6.44
C GLY A 171 -7.24 8.21 5.48
N CYS A 172 -7.39 7.25 4.57
CA CYS A 172 -8.35 7.32 3.47
C CYS A 172 -9.75 6.78 3.82
N SER A 173 -9.97 6.28 5.03
CA SER A 173 -11.29 5.81 5.49
C SER A 173 -12.30 6.92 5.70
N GLU A 174 -11.85 8.17 5.85
CA GLU A 174 -12.67 9.35 5.80
C GLU A 174 -12.72 9.92 4.38
N ALA A 175 -13.89 10.43 3.96
CA ALA A 175 -14.07 11.01 2.63
C ALA A 175 -13.12 12.20 2.43
N HIS A 176 -12.39 12.20 1.31
CA HIS A 176 -11.43 13.22 0.96
C HIS A 176 -11.51 13.57 -0.53
N TRP A 177 -11.18 14.81 -0.85
CA TRP A 177 -11.20 15.29 -2.22
C TRP A 177 -10.04 16.25 -2.50
N TRP A 178 -9.76 16.41 -3.78
CA TRP A 178 -8.72 17.28 -4.29
C TRP A 178 -9.28 18.34 -5.22
N ALA A 179 -8.61 19.46 -5.30
CA ALA A 179 -8.79 20.44 -6.37
C ALA A 179 -7.45 20.99 -6.80
N ASN A 180 -7.36 21.36 -8.08
CA ASN A 180 -6.27 22.18 -8.57
C ASN A 180 -6.49 23.63 -8.11
N GLY A 181 -5.60 24.13 -7.27
CA GLY A 181 -5.64 25.52 -6.75
C GLY A 181 -4.88 26.52 -7.63
N HIS A 182 -4.49 26.12 -8.86
CA HIS A 182 -3.68 26.92 -9.78
C HIS A 182 -4.39 27.10 -11.13
N ASP A 183 -4.03 28.13 -11.87
CA ASP A 183 -4.55 28.44 -13.21
C ASP A 183 -3.82 27.65 -14.33
N ALA A 184 -2.77 26.92 -13.98
CA ALA A 184 -2.06 25.98 -14.84
C ALA A 184 -2.20 24.55 -14.31
N GLN A 185 -1.57 23.58 -14.94
CA GLN A 185 -1.55 22.20 -14.47
C GLN A 185 -0.88 22.07 -13.11
N THR A 186 -1.45 21.25 -12.24
CA THR A 186 -0.82 20.78 -11.01
C THR A 186 -0.44 19.32 -11.16
N VAL A 187 0.80 18.97 -10.83
CA VAL A 187 1.28 17.59 -10.87
C VAL A 187 1.61 17.15 -9.46
N VAL A 188 1.09 15.99 -9.09
CA VAL A 188 1.29 15.40 -7.77
C VAL A 188 1.73 13.94 -7.87
N LEU A 189 2.54 13.51 -6.91
CA LEU A 189 2.94 12.13 -6.73
C LEU A 189 2.31 11.61 -5.44
N GLY A 190 1.44 10.63 -5.55
CA GLY A 190 0.75 10.00 -4.43
C GLY A 190 1.23 8.56 -4.19
N ALA A 191 1.41 8.21 -2.93
CA ALA A 191 1.66 6.85 -2.48
C ALA A 191 0.50 6.37 -1.61
N VAL A 192 -0.15 5.27 -2.00
CA VAL A 192 -1.33 4.70 -1.30
C VAL A 192 -1.01 3.30 -0.81
N THR A 193 -1.34 3.00 0.46
CA THR A 193 -1.14 1.68 1.07
C THR A 193 -2.11 1.42 2.24
N PRO A 194 -2.70 0.21 2.39
CA PRO A 194 -2.91 -0.74 1.32
C PRO A 194 -3.88 -0.17 0.29
N PHE A 195 -3.88 -0.69 -0.92
CA PHE A 195 -4.81 -0.29 -1.97
C PHE A 195 -5.92 -1.34 -2.11
N GLU A 196 -7.18 -0.89 -2.13
CA GLU A 196 -8.33 -1.75 -2.47
C GLU A 196 -8.37 -2.01 -3.99
N ARG A 197 -8.57 -3.28 -4.39
CA ARG A 197 -8.68 -3.70 -5.79
C ARG A 197 -10.09 -3.46 -6.34
#